data_697c9eb328fed837c6c2334eaa3f37cf
#
_entry.id   697c9eb328fed837c6c2334eaa3f37cf
#
_cell.length_a   1.000
_cell.length_b   1.000
_cell.length_c   1.000
_cell.angle_alpha   90.00
_cell.angle_beta   90.00
_cell.angle_gamma   90.00
#
_symmetry.space_group_name_H-M   'P 1'
#
loop_
_entity.id
_entity.type
_entity.pdbx_description
1 polymer ?
#
loop_
_entity_poly.entity_id
_entity_poly.type
_entity_poly.pdbx_seq_one_letter_code
_entity_poly.pdbx_strand_id
1 'polypeptide(L)'
;LDDWLSNEDTKNLISRERPRNSYSYFYCFNFDPQFDAEYEPDNWRKAVNNENFRKALSSALNKTKEVAVLEPNVPEDYVIQTITPAKFTYNADGTDFTEIGDMAALGDTFNEAKAVEYRDLAKSELAAEGVTFPVKVLLPYNPTEVNWDKECQVVEQQMESLLGTDFIDIIVQTGPTDGFLTEIRRNGKYAMLKCNWGADYADPETWTDPFYQAKGENGYD
;
A
#
# COMPACT_ATOMS: atom_id res chain seq x y z
N LEU A 1 -16.96 -3.66 -21.86
CA LEU A 1 -15.57 -3.94 -22.25
C LEU A 1 -15.34 -5.44 -22.34
N ASP A 2 -15.76 -6.22 -21.35
CA ASP A 2 -15.52 -7.67 -21.26
C ASP A 2 -16.10 -8.43 -22.45
N ASP A 3 -17.30 -8.05 -22.91
CA ASP A 3 -17.92 -8.61 -24.13
C ASP A 3 -17.05 -8.38 -25.38
N TRP A 4 -16.39 -7.22 -25.44
CA TRP A 4 -15.50 -6.88 -26.56
C TRP A 4 -14.17 -7.61 -26.48
N LEU A 5 -13.66 -7.81 -25.28
CA LEU A 5 -12.39 -8.55 -25.05
C LEU A 5 -12.55 -10.05 -25.26
N SER A 6 -13.75 -10.59 -24.98
CA SER A 6 -14.06 -12.02 -25.18
C SER A 6 -14.44 -12.38 -26.61
N ASN A 7 -14.71 -11.41 -27.48
CA ASN A 7 -15.11 -11.62 -28.87
C ASN A 7 -13.88 -11.58 -29.79
N GLU A 8 -13.64 -12.66 -30.53
CA GLU A 8 -12.51 -12.81 -31.44
C GLU A 8 -12.44 -11.72 -32.52
N ASP A 9 -13.59 -11.20 -32.99
CA ASP A 9 -13.66 -10.17 -34.03
C ASP A 9 -13.33 -8.77 -33.50
N THR A 10 -13.51 -8.53 -32.20
CA THR A 10 -13.39 -7.18 -31.61
C THR A 10 -12.18 -7.04 -30.67
N LYS A 11 -11.68 -8.11 -30.09
CA LYS A 11 -10.56 -8.05 -29.13
C LYS A 11 -9.30 -7.35 -29.68
N ASN A 12 -9.04 -7.47 -30.98
CA ASN A 12 -7.90 -6.84 -31.63
C ASN A 12 -8.10 -5.37 -31.99
N LEU A 13 -9.35 -4.86 -31.84
CA LEU A 13 -9.70 -3.46 -32.04
C LEU A 13 -9.54 -2.64 -30.77
N ILE A 14 -9.33 -3.33 -29.64
CA ILE A 14 -9.17 -2.69 -28.34
C ILE A 14 -7.69 -2.50 -28.08
N SER A 15 -7.28 -1.24 -27.95
CA SER A 15 -5.93 -0.95 -27.46
C SER A 15 -5.84 -1.27 -25.98
N ARG A 16 -4.85 -2.06 -25.59
CA ARG A 16 -4.47 -2.28 -24.20
C ARG A 16 -3.55 -1.18 -23.68
N GLU A 17 -3.07 -0.32 -24.56
CA GLU A 17 -2.31 0.87 -24.19
C GLU A 17 -3.28 1.90 -23.63
N ARG A 18 -3.29 2.04 -22.31
CA ARG A 18 -3.96 3.14 -21.64
C ARG A 18 -2.97 4.26 -21.40
N PRO A 19 -3.44 5.54 -21.39
CA PRO A 19 -2.65 6.61 -20.80
C PRO A 19 -2.31 6.16 -19.37
N ARG A 20 -1.01 6.16 -19.03
CA ARG A 20 -0.59 5.78 -17.70
C ARG A 20 -1.22 6.73 -16.70
N ASN A 21 -1.70 6.17 -15.61
CA ASN A 21 -2.14 6.97 -14.48
C ASN A 21 -0.93 7.79 -14.01
N SER A 22 -1.12 9.08 -13.83
CA SER A 22 -0.11 10.00 -13.29
C SER A 22 0.04 9.87 -11.77
N TYR A 23 -0.58 8.86 -11.17
CA TYR A 23 -0.54 8.60 -9.73
C TYR A 23 0.11 7.25 -9.44
N SER A 24 0.90 7.21 -8.39
CA SER A 24 1.31 5.97 -7.73
C SER A 24 0.44 5.73 -6.50
N TYR A 25 -0.05 4.51 -6.36
CA TYR A 25 -0.85 4.07 -5.21
C TYR A 25 0.01 3.17 -4.34
N PHE A 26 -0.09 3.34 -3.02
CA PHE A 26 0.70 2.60 -2.05
C PHE A 26 0.00 2.54 -0.70
N TYR A 27 0.44 1.62 0.15
CA TYR A 27 0.07 1.60 1.56
C TYR A 27 1.20 2.18 2.39
N CYS A 28 0.86 3.04 3.35
CA CYS A 28 1.81 3.57 4.33
C CYS A 28 1.42 3.15 5.74
N PHE A 29 2.42 3.05 6.62
CA PHE A 29 2.25 2.83 8.05
C PHE A 29 2.34 4.14 8.81
N ASN A 30 1.50 4.30 9.83
CA ASN A 30 1.55 5.45 10.70
C ASN A 30 2.39 5.17 11.94
N PHE A 31 3.49 5.89 12.10
CA PHE A 31 4.37 5.79 13.25
C PHE A 31 3.94 6.65 14.44
N ASP A 32 3.07 7.62 14.21
CA ASP A 32 2.49 8.49 15.25
C ASP A 32 0.94 8.46 15.24
N PRO A 33 0.33 7.32 15.64
CA PRO A 33 -1.11 7.12 15.60
C PRO A 33 -1.85 8.08 16.54
N GLN A 34 -2.92 8.70 16.02
CA GLN A 34 -3.80 9.63 16.74
C GLN A 34 -5.27 9.14 16.70
N PHE A 35 -5.49 7.86 16.56
CA PHE A 35 -6.81 7.26 16.55
C PHE A 35 -7.31 6.90 17.97
N ASP A 36 -8.61 6.60 18.10
CA ASP A 36 -9.27 6.40 19.37
C ASP A 36 -8.73 5.21 20.17
N ALA A 37 -8.77 5.32 21.49
CA ALA A 37 -8.19 4.33 22.42
C ALA A 37 -8.74 2.90 22.25
N GLU A 38 -9.95 2.74 21.70
CA GLU A 38 -10.55 1.42 21.42
C GLU A 38 -9.76 0.63 20.38
N TYR A 39 -9.00 1.31 19.50
CA TYR A 39 -8.11 0.72 18.49
C TYR A 39 -6.67 0.57 18.96
N GLU A 40 -6.38 0.87 20.23
CA GLU A 40 -5.09 0.60 20.88
C GLU A 40 -3.87 1.31 20.22
N PRO A 41 -3.88 2.64 20.06
CA PRO A 41 -2.81 3.36 19.36
C PRO A 41 -1.42 3.14 19.96
N ASP A 42 -1.30 2.97 21.28
CA ASP A 42 -0.01 2.73 21.93
C ASP A 42 0.52 1.31 21.65
N ASN A 43 -0.37 0.34 21.53
CA ASN A 43 -0.02 -1.03 21.13
C ASN A 43 0.46 -1.06 19.68
N TRP A 44 -0.27 -0.38 18.79
CA TRP A 44 0.15 -0.20 17.41
C TRP A 44 1.50 0.51 17.30
N ARG A 45 1.73 1.62 18.03
CA ARG A 45 2.99 2.35 18.00
C ARG A 45 4.19 1.47 18.34
N LYS A 46 4.06 0.58 19.31
CA LYS A 46 5.10 -0.41 19.61
C LYS A 46 5.30 -1.37 18.44
N ALA A 47 4.20 -1.96 17.95
CA ALA A 47 4.26 -2.96 16.88
C ALA A 47 4.85 -2.39 15.58
N VAL A 48 4.43 -1.20 15.17
CA VAL A 48 4.90 -0.59 13.91
C VAL A 48 6.38 -0.21 13.94
N ASN A 49 6.96 0.04 15.10
CA ASN A 49 8.40 0.30 15.24
C ASN A 49 9.25 -0.97 15.09
N ASN A 50 8.66 -2.16 15.22
CA ASN A 50 9.36 -3.41 14.98
C ASN A 50 9.53 -3.67 13.49
N GLU A 51 10.77 -3.88 13.04
CA GLU A 51 11.08 -4.08 11.63
C GLU A 51 10.47 -5.38 11.07
N ASN A 52 10.53 -6.47 11.86
CA ASN A 52 9.97 -7.77 11.45
C ASN A 52 8.45 -7.71 11.33
N PHE A 53 7.77 -6.92 12.18
CA PHE A 53 6.33 -6.68 12.07
C PHE A 53 5.98 -6.00 10.72
N ARG A 54 6.67 -4.92 10.36
CA ARG A 54 6.46 -4.25 9.07
C ARG A 54 6.79 -5.15 7.89
N LYS A 55 7.88 -5.93 7.97
CA LYS A 55 8.26 -6.91 6.93
C LYS A 55 7.22 -8.01 6.78
N ALA A 56 6.62 -8.49 7.88
CA ALA A 56 5.55 -9.47 7.83
C ALA A 56 4.34 -8.94 7.05
N LEU A 57 3.86 -7.73 7.39
CA LEU A 57 2.75 -7.09 6.69
C LEU A 57 3.08 -6.84 5.20
N SER A 58 4.25 -6.28 4.90
CA SER A 58 4.64 -6.00 3.51
C SER A 58 4.80 -7.26 2.67
N SER A 59 5.31 -8.37 3.27
CA SER A 59 5.46 -9.64 2.57
C SER A 59 4.15 -10.41 2.44
N ALA A 60 3.12 -10.07 3.22
CA ALA A 60 1.79 -10.66 3.13
C ALA A 60 0.89 -9.99 2.10
N LEU A 61 1.25 -8.80 1.61
CA LEU A 61 0.44 -8.05 0.65
C LEU A 61 0.69 -8.53 -0.79
N ASN A 62 -0.25 -9.26 -1.35
CA ASN A 62 -0.30 -9.58 -2.77
C ASN A 62 -0.98 -8.44 -3.53
N LYS A 63 -0.19 -7.55 -4.09
CA LYS A 63 -0.66 -6.36 -4.82
C LYS A 63 -1.51 -6.72 -6.05
N THR A 64 -1.19 -7.80 -6.73
CA THR A 64 -1.95 -8.27 -7.90
C THR A 64 -3.39 -8.66 -7.52
N LYS A 65 -3.57 -9.32 -6.38
CA LYS A 65 -4.93 -9.66 -5.88
C LYS A 65 -5.74 -8.41 -5.52
N GLU A 66 -5.12 -7.41 -4.93
CA GLU A 66 -5.78 -6.15 -4.61
C GLU A 66 -6.17 -5.41 -5.88
N VAL A 67 -5.22 -5.21 -6.81
CA VAL A 67 -5.44 -4.51 -8.07
C VAL A 67 -6.49 -5.19 -8.94
N ALA A 68 -6.64 -6.52 -8.85
CA ALA A 68 -7.67 -7.27 -9.59
C ALA A 68 -9.12 -6.86 -9.24
N VAL A 69 -9.33 -6.16 -8.13
CA VAL A 69 -10.63 -5.55 -7.78
C VAL A 69 -11.03 -4.48 -8.80
N LEU A 70 -10.07 -3.70 -9.28
CA LEU A 70 -10.28 -2.64 -10.26
C LEU A 70 -10.01 -3.10 -11.69
N GLU A 71 -8.97 -3.89 -11.88
CA GLU A 71 -8.45 -4.33 -13.19
C GLU A 71 -8.40 -5.86 -13.27
N PRO A 72 -9.55 -6.54 -13.33
CA PRO A 72 -9.63 -8.01 -13.22
C PRO A 72 -8.97 -8.77 -14.39
N ASN A 73 -8.80 -8.11 -15.54
CA ASN A 73 -8.30 -8.77 -16.74
C ASN A 73 -6.78 -8.76 -16.89
N VAL A 74 -6.11 -7.74 -16.36
CA VAL A 74 -4.65 -7.53 -16.49
C VAL A 74 -4.08 -6.83 -15.25
N PRO A 75 -4.33 -7.33 -14.05
CA PRO A 75 -3.93 -6.65 -12.82
C PRO A 75 -2.42 -6.47 -12.69
N GLU A 76 -1.63 -7.39 -13.23
CA GLU A 76 -0.17 -7.33 -13.22
C GLU A 76 0.40 -6.12 -13.97
N ASP A 77 -0.31 -5.60 -14.97
CA ASP A 77 0.11 -4.42 -15.73
C ASP A 77 0.04 -3.12 -14.90
N TYR A 78 -0.67 -3.16 -13.78
CA TYR A 78 -0.87 -2.01 -12.88
C TYR A 78 -0.06 -2.08 -11.60
N VAL A 79 0.59 -3.21 -11.34
CA VAL A 79 1.48 -3.36 -10.17
C VAL A 79 2.84 -2.78 -10.48
N ILE A 80 3.25 -1.80 -9.66
CA ILE A 80 4.59 -1.21 -9.72
C ILE A 80 5.39 -1.55 -8.46
N GLN A 81 6.71 -1.59 -8.57
CA GLN A 81 7.61 -1.90 -7.46
C GLN A 81 8.36 -0.66 -6.95
N THR A 82 8.28 0.44 -7.67
CA THR A 82 8.89 1.73 -7.34
C THR A 82 7.82 2.78 -7.10
N ILE A 83 8.08 3.77 -6.24
CA ILE A 83 7.14 4.88 -6.04
C ILE A 83 7.06 5.75 -7.30
N THR A 84 8.17 5.99 -7.98
CA THR A 84 8.20 6.65 -9.29
C THR A 84 7.69 5.68 -10.36
N PRO A 85 6.64 6.02 -11.13
CA PRO A 85 6.17 5.16 -12.20
C PRO A 85 7.21 4.99 -13.31
N ALA A 86 7.28 3.81 -13.92
CA ALA A 86 8.10 3.60 -15.10
C ALA A 86 7.67 4.53 -16.25
N LYS A 87 8.62 4.96 -17.05
CA LYS A 87 8.45 5.90 -18.18
C LYS A 87 8.02 7.33 -17.77
N PHE A 88 8.19 7.66 -16.50
CA PHE A 88 7.95 9.01 -16.01
C PHE A 88 9.11 9.93 -16.41
N THR A 89 10.34 9.49 -16.24
CA THR A 89 11.53 10.25 -16.56
C THR A 89 12.68 9.34 -17.01
N TYR A 90 13.63 9.91 -17.73
CA TYR A 90 14.74 9.19 -18.34
C TYR A 90 16.06 9.91 -18.10
N ASN A 91 17.13 9.14 -18.02
CA ASN A 91 18.48 9.67 -18.10
C ASN A 91 18.81 10.26 -19.47
N ALA A 92 19.93 10.97 -19.57
CA ALA A 92 20.43 11.54 -20.82
C ALA A 92 20.71 10.51 -21.93
N ASP A 93 20.94 9.25 -21.54
CA ASP A 93 21.16 8.12 -22.46
C ASP A 93 19.85 7.40 -22.87
N GLY A 94 18.71 7.86 -22.35
CA GLY A 94 17.38 7.29 -22.62
C GLY A 94 17.00 6.13 -21.72
N THR A 95 17.81 5.79 -20.69
CA THR A 95 17.46 4.77 -19.70
C THR A 95 16.36 5.28 -18.75
N ASP A 96 15.31 4.47 -18.54
CA ASP A 96 14.24 4.79 -17.61
C ASP A 96 14.78 4.89 -16.17
N PHE A 97 14.31 5.89 -15.43
CA PHE A 97 14.75 6.11 -14.04
C PHE A 97 14.55 4.87 -13.16
N THR A 98 13.49 4.10 -13.38
CA THR A 98 13.19 2.89 -12.60
C THR A 98 14.12 1.71 -12.91
N GLU A 99 14.90 1.81 -13.98
CA GLU A 99 15.89 0.79 -14.41
C GLU A 99 17.31 1.09 -13.92
N ILE A 100 17.49 2.10 -13.05
CA ILE A 100 18.81 2.58 -12.61
C ILE A 100 19.13 2.09 -11.20
N GLY A 101 20.35 1.60 -11.01
CA GLY A 101 20.90 1.26 -9.71
C GLY A 101 20.04 0.28 -8.92
N ASP A 102 19.86 0.57 -7.65
CA ASP A 102 19.11 -0.31 -6.74
C ASP A 102 17.62 -0.40 -7.08
N MET A 103 17.05 0.59 -7.79
CA MET A 103 15.65 0.55 -8.22
C MET A 103 15.38 -0.57 -9.23
N ALA A 104 16.32 -0.84 -10.13
CA ALA A 104 16.24 -1.95 -11.07
C ALA A 104 16.20 -3.32 -10.36
N ALA A 105 16.71 -3.40 -9.14
CA ALA A 105 16.73 -4.61 -8.33
C ALA A 105 15.48 -4.78 -7.43
N LEU A 106 14.60 -3.78 -7.35
CA LEU A 106 13.37 -3.86 -6.58
C LEU A 106 12.41 -4.86 -7.23
N GLY A 107 12.14 -5.93 -6.50
CA GLY A 107 11.17 -6.96 -6.88
C GLY A 107 9.88 -6.87 -6.09
N ASP A 108 8.96 -7.80 -6.37
CA ASP A 108 7.76 -7.94 -5.56
C ASP A 108 8.14 -8.31 -4.12
N THR A 109 7.58 -7.59 -3.16
CA THR A 109 7.75 -7.88 -1.73
C THR A 109 6.91 -9.06 -1.27
N PHE A 110 5.86 -9.44 -2.02
CA PHE A 110 4.99 -10.54 -1.66
C PHE A 110 5.75 -11.86 -1.62
N ASN A 111 5.73 -12.49 -0.44
CA ASN A 111 6.35 -13.80 -0.23
C ASN A 111 5.74 -14.47 1.01
N GLU A 112 4.89 -15.48 0.80
CA GLU A 112 4.16 -16.13 1.88
C GLU A 112 5.08 -16.74 2.94
N ALA A 113 6.16 -17.40 2.53
CA ALA A 113 7.10 -18.04 3.47
C ALA A 113 7.83 -16.99 4.34
N LYS A 114 8.29 -15.90 3.73
CA LYS A 114 8.92 -14.79 4.47
C LYS A 114 7.93 -14.05 5.36
N ALA A 115 6.69 -13.87 4.92
CA ALA A 115 5.65 -13.26 5.74
C ALA A 115 5.45 -14.02 7.06
N VAL A 116 5.38 -15.36 6.98
CA VAL A 116 5.28 -16.23 8.16
C VAL A 116 6.53 -16.20 9.03
N GLU A 117 7.72 -16.23 8.42
CA GLU A 117 8.99 -16.13 9.14
C GLU A 117 9.09 -14.82 9.92
N TYR A 118 8.83 -13.68 9.26
CA TYR A 118 8.86 -12.36 9.90
C TYR A 118 7.77 -12.21 10.97
N ARG A 119 6.57 -12.79 10.75
CA ARG A 119 5.52 -12.84 11.78
C ARG A 119 6.03 -13.50 13.05
N ASP A 120 6.64 -14.69 12.94
CA ASP A 120 7.09 -15.47 14.09
C ASP A 120 8.21 -14.75 14.86
N LEU A 121 9.13 -14.09 14.14
CA LEU A 121 10.15 -13.23 14.74
C LEU A 121 9.51 -12.03 15.46
N ALA A 122 8.64 -11.31 14.77
CA ALA A 122 7.95 -10.15 15.34
C ALA A 122 7.13 -10.51 16.58
N LYS A 123 6.40 -11.63 16.54
CA LYS A 123 5.58 -12.10 17.67
C LYS A 123 6.42 -12.34 18.91
N SER A 124 7.61 -12.94 18.73
CA SER A 124 8.55 -13.20 19.84
C SER A 124 9.15 -11.89 20.41
N GLU A 125 9.59 -11.00 19.54
CA GLU A 125 10.21 -9.71 19.91
C GLU A 125 9.20 -8.79 20.61
N LEU A 126 8.03 -8.62 20.02
CA LEU A 126 6.97 -7.72 20.52
C LEU A 126 6.33 -8.24 21.83
N ALA A 127 6.23 -9.55 22.01
CA ALA A 127 5.78 -10.11 23.28
C ALA A 127 6.72 -9.73 24.44
N ALA A 128 8.03 -9.68 24.18
CA ALA A 128 9.03 -9.24 25.16
C ALA A 128 8.90 -7.74 25.49
N GLU A 129 8.36 -6.93 24.58
CA GLU A 129 8.10 -5.50 24.75
C GLU A 129 6.71 -5.21 25.34
N GLY A 130 5.94 -6.24 25.67
CA GLY A 130 4.62 -6.14 26.25
C GLY A 130 3.52 -5.69 25.26
N VAL A 131 3.69 -6.02 23.98
CA VAL A 131 2.64 -5.86 22.97
C VAL A 131 1.58 -6.95 23.17
N THR A 132 0.32 -6.56 23.10
CA THR A 132 -0.83 -7.49 23.14
C THR A 132 -1.23 -7.91 21.74
N PHE A 133 -1.61 -9.18 21.59
CA PHE A 133 -2.06 -9.75 20.32
C PHE A 133 -3.53 -10.16 20.38
N PRO A 134 -4.27 -10.09 19.26
CA PRO A 134 -3.82 -9.55 17.98
C PRO A 134 -3.56 -8.05 18.02
N VAL A 135 -2.60 -7.58 17.22
CA VAL A 135 -2.38 -6.14 17.04
C VAL A 135 -3.48 -5.59 16.14
N LYS A 136 -4.23 -4.60 16.62
CA LYS A 136 -5.26 -3.93 15.83
C LYS A 136 -4.63 -3.03 14.77
N VAL A 137 -5.03 -3.23 13.52
CA VAL A 137 -4.56 -2.46 12.36
C VAL A 137 -5.72 -1.67 11.77
N LEU A 138 -5.92 -0.45 12.25
CA LEU A 138 -6.98 0.43 11.74
C LEU A 138 -6.68 0.83 10.30
N LEU A 139 -7.53 0.41 9.36
CA LEU A 139 -7.42 0.64 7.91
C LEU A 139 -8.66 1.40 7.41
N PRO A 140 -8.69 2.73 7.56
CA PRO A 140 -9.79 3.52 7.02
C PRO A 140 -9.65 3.69 5.51
N TYR A 141 -10.78 3.71 4.80
CA TYR A 141 -10.82 3.98 3.36
C TYR A 141 -11.64 5.22 3.03
N ASN A 142 -11.32 5.87 1.91
CA ASN A 142 -12.08 6.99 1.38
C ASN A 142 -13.34 6.46 0.65
N PRO A 143 -14.57 6.71 1.15
CA PRO A 143 -15.78 6.18 0.53
C PRO A 143 -16.14 6.86 -0.79
N THR A 144 -15.48 7.96 -1.16
CA THR A 144 -15.69 8.63 -2.45
C THR A 144 -14.88 8.01 -3.59
N GLU A 145 -13.90 7.17 -3.26
CA GLU A 145 -13.10 6.46 -4.23
C GLU A 145 -13.73 5.11 -4.60
N VAL A 146 -13.74 4.82 -5.89
CA VAL A 146 -14.41 3.63 -6.40
C VAL A 146 -13.70 2.36 -5.95
N ASN A 147 -14.44 1.46 -5.32
CA ASN A 147 -13.99 0.13 -4.87
C ASN A 147 -12.87 0.11 -3.80
N TRP A 148 -12.48 1.23 -3.21
CA TRP A 148 -11.48 1.21 -2.14
C TRP A 148 -11.93 0.39 -0.93
N ASP A 149 -13.23 0.34 -0.65
CA ASP A 149 -13.81 -0.56 0.34
C ASP A 149 -13.49 -2.04 0.07
N LYS A 150 -13.65 -2.47 -1.18
CA LYS A 150 -13.38 -3.85 -1.62
C LYS A 150 -11.88 -4.16 -1.64
N GLU A 151 -11.05 -3.21 -2.10
CA GLU A 151 -9.61 -3.38 -2.07
C GLU A 151 -9.10 -3.55 -0.63
N CYS A 152 -9.57 -2.71 0.31
CA CYS A 152 -9.23 -2.86 1.73
C CYS A 152 -9.70 -4.20 2.31
N GLN A 153 -10.89 -4.70 1.93
CA GLN A 153 -11.37 -6.02 2.33
C GLN A 153 -10.51 -7.17 1.77
N VAL A 154 -10.02 -7.04 0.54
CA VAL A 154 -9.08 -8.02 -0.05
C VAL A 154 -7.75 -7.99 0.70
N VAL A 155 -7.27 -6.81 1.10
CA VAL A 155 -6.05 -6.66 1.90
C VAL A 155 -6.22 -7.30 3.28
N GLU A 156 -7.32 -7.01 3.98
CA GLU A 156 -7.69 -7.65 5.25
C GLU A 156 -7.65 -9.16 5.13
N GLN A 157 -8.45 -9.73 4.21
CA GLN A 157 -8.57 -11.18 4.03
C GLN A 157 -7.24 -11.87 3.74
N GLN A 158 -6.42 -11.32 2.84
CA GLN A 158 -5.15 -11.96 2.48
C GLN A 158 -4.13 -11.89 3.60
N MET A 159 -4.02 -10.76 4.30
CA MET A 159 -3.07 -10.60 5.39
C MET A 159 -3.45 -11.44 6.60
N GLU A 160 -4.71 -11.41 7.02
CA GLU A 160 -5.19 -12.21 8.16
C GLU A 160 -5.16 -13.71 7.88
N SER A 161 -5.51 -14.13 6.65
CA SER A 161 -5.41 -15.54 6.27
C SER A 161 -3.99 -16.06 6.32
N LEU A 162 -3.00 -15.24 5.98
CA LEU A 162 -1.59 -15.65 5.93
C LEU A 162 -0.89 -15.50 7.28
N LEU A 163 -1.11 -14.38 7.96
CA LEU A 163 -0.42 -14.05 9.21
C LEU A 163 -1.13 -14.59 10.46
N GLY A 164 -2.44 -14.85 10.36
CA GLY A 164 -3.29 -15.34 11.44
C GLY A 164 -3.99 -14.20 12.19
N THR A 165 -5.28 -14.41 12.49
CA THR A 165 -6.11 -13.50 13.28
C THR A 165 -5.74 -13.46 14.77
N ASP A 166 -4.82 -14.30 15.19
CA ASP A 166 -4.18 -14.27 16.51
C ASP A 166 -2.92 -13.38 16.55
N PHE A 167 -2.47 -12.89 15.38
CA PHE A 167 -1.34 -11.98 15.26
C PHE A 167 -1.77 -10.55 14.94
N ILE A 168 -2.65 -10.38 13.96
CA ILE A 168 -3.22 -9.08 13.57
C ILE A 168 -4.73 -9.17 13.46
N ASP A 169 -5.39 -8.01 13.68
CA ASP A 169 -6.82 -7.78 13.49
C ASP A 169 -6.96 -6.49 12.66
N ILE A 170 -7.20 -6.65 11.34
CA ILE A 170 -7.33 -5.52 10.42
C ILE A 170 -8.76 -5.00 10.44
N ILE A 171 -8.92 -3.77 10.87
CA ILE A 171 -10.22 -3.12 11.04
C ILE A 171 -10.45 -2.18 9.86
N VAL A 172 -11.15 -2.67 8.84
CA VAL A 172 -11.56 -1.85 7.69
C VAL A 172 -12.69 -0.91 8.12
N GLN A 173 -12.46 0.40 7.99
CA GLN A 173 -13.40 1.41 8.47
C GLN A 173 -13.72 2.44 7.38
N THR A 174 -14.99 2.78 7.24
CA THR A 174 -15.41 3.89 6.36
C THR A 174 -14.97 5.22 6.95
N GLY A 175 -14.21 5.99 6.17
CA GLY A 175 -13.86 7.36 6.52
C GLY A 175 -14.97 8.37 6.16
N PRO A 176 -14.78 9.65 6.48
CA PRO A 176 -15.71 10.70 6.09
C PRO A 176 -15.77 10.90 4.57
N THR A 177 -16.94 11.26 4.05
CA THR A 177 -17.13 11.58 2.64
C THR A 177 -16.50 12.91 2.25
N ASP A 178 -16.38 13.82 3.20
CA ASP A 178 -15.76 15.13 3.00
C ASP A 178 -14.52 15.25 3.88
N GLY A 179 -13.45 15.81 3.32
CA GLY A 179 -12.23 16.10 4.06
C GLY A 179 -11.41 14.88 4.49
N PHE A 180 -11.57 13.71 3.86
CA PHE A 180 -10.86 12.48 4.20
C PHE A 180 -9.36 12.70 4.42
N LEU A 181 -8.73 13.46 3.51
CA LEU A 181 -7.32 13.76 3.58
C LEU A 181 -6.92 14.45 4.89
N THR A 182 -7.70 15.42 5.34
CA THR A 182 -7.44 16.17 6.58
C THR A 182 -7.86 15.35 7.79
N GLU A 183 -9.08 14.82 7.77
CA GLU A 183 -9.68 14.16 8.93
C GLU A 183 -9.05 12.83 9.29
N ILE A 184 -8.54 12.11 8.30
CA ILE A 184 -7.91 10.80 8.49
C ILE A 184 -6.39 10.89 8.36
N ARG A 185 -5.88 11.25 7.16
CA ARG A 185 -4.44 11.17 6.88
C ARG A 185 -3.64 12.19 7.71
N ARG A 186 -3.94 13.49 7.58
CA ARG A 186 -3.19 14.55 8.28
C ARG A 186 -3.37 14.53 9.79
N ASN A 187 -4.51 14.04 10.25
CA ASN A 187 -4.78 13.89 11.68
C ASN A 187 -4.27 12.55 12.26
N GLY A 188 -3.59 11.71 11.48
CA GLY A 188 -2.99 10.46 11.94
C GLY A 188 -3.99 9.41 12.45
N LYS A 189 -5.24 9.44 11.97
CA LYS A 189 -6.31 8.54 12.42
C LYS A 189 -6.34 7.22 11.64
N TYR A 190 -5.20 6.57 11.53
CA TYR A 190 -5.03 5.28 10.87
C TYR A 190 -3.80 4.55 11.42
N ALA A 191 -3.79 3.23 11.30
CA ALA A 191 -2.61 2.40 11.50
C ALA A 191 -1.91 2.15 10.16
N MET A 192 -2.67 1.70 9.18
CA MET A 192 -2.25 1.54 7.78
C MET A 192 -3.24 2.28 6.89
N LEU A 193 -2.77 2.91 5.80
CA LEU A 193 -3.62 3.70 4.92
C LEU A 193 -3.23 3.49 3.47
N LYS A 194 -4.23 3.30 2.60
CA LYS A 194 -4.06 3.40 1.16
C LYS A 194 -3.95 4.86 0.78
N CYS A 195 -2.86 5.21 0.10
CA CYS A 195 -2.53 6.56 -0.33
C CYS A 195 -2.21 6.57 -1.83
N ASN A 196 -2.20 7.76 -2.37
CA ASN A 196 -1.69 8.02 -3.70
C ASN A 196 -0.86 9.31 -3.72
N TRP A 197 0.04 9.38 -4.67
CA TRP A 197 0.80 10.59 -4.97
C TRP A 197 0.89 10.79 -6.48
N GLY A 198 0.76 12.03 -6.92
CA GLY A 198 0.94 12.45 -8.30
C GLY A 198 2.10 13.45 -8.40
N ALA A 199 2.78 13.46 -9.54
CA ALA A 199 3.90 14.37 -9.75
C ALA A 199 3.45 15.83 -9.84
N ASP A 200 4.13 16.70 -9.12
CA ASP A 200 3.95 18.15 -9.22
C ASP A 200 4.85 18.76 -10.32
N TYR A 201 5.95 18.08 -10.65
CA TYR A 201 6.92 18.49 -11.68
C TYR A 201 7.65 17.25 -12.24
N ALA A 202 8.33 17.42 -13.38
CA ALA A 202 8.94 16.33 -14.15
C ALA A 202 10.34 15.93 -13.62
N ASP A 203 10.44 15.60 -12.34
CA ASP A 203 11.65 15.08 -11.70
C ASP A 203 11.29 13.96 -10.72
N PRO A 204 12.10 12.88 -10.58
CA PRO A 204 11.85 11.82 -9.62
C PRO A 204 11.74 12.28 -8.16
N GLU A 205 12.36 13.39 -7.81
CA GLU A 205 12.28 13.98 -6.48
C GLU A 205 10.83 14.23 -6.05
N THR A 206 9.95 14.62 -6.99
CA THR A 206 8.52 14.87 -6.71
C THR A 206 7.82 13.66 -6.06
N TRP A 207 8.31 12.43 -6.33
CA TRP A 207 7.76 11.19 -5.79
C TRP A 207 8.31 10.82 -4.43
N THR A 208 9.50 11.32 -4.08
CA THR A 208 10.21 10.98 -2.85
C THR A 208 10.11 12.08 -1.78
N ASP A 209 9.87 13.32 -2.19
CA ASP A 209 9.71 14.48 -1.28
C ASP A 209 8.75 14.22 -0.10
N PRO A 210 7.56 13.59 -0.31
CA PRO A 210 6.63 13.35 0.80
C PRO A 210 7.18 12.42 1.90
N PHE A 211 8.21 11.63 1.59
CA PHE A 211 8.82 10.66 2.50
C PHE A 211 10.16 11.15 3.08
N TYR A 212 10.64 12.31 2.64
CA TYR A 212 11.89 12.86 3.12
C TYR A 212 11.64 13.77 4.33
N GLN A 213 12.09 13.35 5.49
CA GLN A 213 11.82 13.96 6.79
C GLN A 213 12.09 15.47 6.87
N ALA A 214 13.13 15.97 6.18
CA ALA A 214 13.45 17.41 6.17
C ALA A 214 12.44 18.27 5.42
N LYS A 215 11.56 17.66 4.62
CA LYS A 215 10.54 18.32 3.79
C LYS A 215 9.12 17.85 4.11
N GLY A 216 8.94 17.07 5.17
CA GLY A 216 7.72 16.32 5.51
C GLY A 216 6.47 17.13 5.81
N GLU A 217 6.24 18.26 5.11
CA GLU A 217 5.00 19.03 5.21
C GLU A 217 3.77 18.26 4.69
N ASN A 218 3.97 17.16 3.95
CA ASN A 218 2.90 16.38 3.33
C ASN A 218 2.46 15.15 4.12
N GLY A 219 3.11 14.83 5.22
CA GLY A 219 2.59 13.93 6.24
C GLY A 219 2.65 12.44 5.92
N TYR A 220 3.72 11.96 5.30
CA TYR A 220 4.03 10.53 5.17
C TYR A 220 5.23 10.08 6.00
N ASP A 221 5.93 11.00 6.60
CA ASP A 221 7.12 10.78 7.45
C ASP A 221 6.79 10.53 8.93
#